data_4ff562d8c5f7ff86ac45b16e289b704a
#
_entry.id   4ff562d8c5f7ff86ac45b16e289b704a
#
_cell.length_a   1.000
_cell.length_b   1.000
_cell.length_c   1.000
_cell.angle_alpha   90.00
_cell.angle_beta   90.00
_cell.angle_gamma   90.00
#
_symmetry.space_group_name_H-M   'P 1'
#
loop_
_entity.id
_entity.type
_entity.pdbx_description
1 polymer ?
#
loop_
_entity_poly.entity_id
_entity_poly.type
_entity_poly.pdbx_seq_one_letter_code
_entity_poly.pdbx_strand_id
1 'polypeptide(L)'
;MTQERFISLVRAEQEPLRRFLLALCGGNAALADDIAQDALVRAYVASGSFLGLSKFSTWLFRIAYNCYIDHCRKAKPEQTSVDDALDLPAVESSDSAFRYQQLYRAMDRLPEKEKAAISLFYFEDRSIKEIAAILGIPQGTVKYHLSMGRTHLKQHIQL
;
A
#
# COMPACT_ATOMS: atom_id res chain seq x y z
N MET A 1 20.21 2.67 15.75
CA MET A 1 20.39 2.02 14.44
C MET A 1 21.40 2.82 13.62
N THR A 2 22.36 2.14 13.04
CA THR A 2 23.34 2.80 12.18
C THR A 2 22.71 3.11 10.82
N GLN A 3 23.29 4.10 10.11
CA GLN A 3 22.85 4.45 8.77
C GLN A 3 22.97 3.26 7.80
N GLU A 4 24.07 2.53 7.91
CA GLU A 4 24.31 1.35 7.05
C GLU A 4 23.26 0.28 7.27
N ARG A 5 22.90 0.01 8.51
CA ARG A 5 21.87 -0.97 8.83
C ARG A 5 20.51 -0.52 8.31
N PHE A 6 20.17 0.75 8.47
CA PHE A 6 18.94 1.30 7.95
C PHE A 6 18.84 1.11 6.43
N ILE A 7 19.88 1.47 5.71
CA ILE A 7 19.93 1.34 4.24
C ILE A 7 19.74 -0.13 3.84
N SER A 8 20.40 -1.05 4.53
CA SER A 8 20.30 -2.48 4.26
C SER A 8 18.85 -2.99 4.45
N LEU A 9 18.22 -2.59 5.54
CA LEU A 9 16.84 -2.98 5.84
C LEU A 9 15.86 -2.41 4.82
N VAL A 10 16.04 -1.15 4.43
CA VAL A 10 15.21 -0.50 3.42
C VAL A 10 15.34 -1.18 2.07
N ARG A 11 16.56 -1.55 1.68
CA ARG A 11 16.78 -2.23 0.40
C ARG A 11 15.99 -3.52 0.28
N ALA A 12 15.90 -4.27 1.37
CA ALA A 12 15.13 -5.51 1.40
C ALA A 12 13.63 -5.28 1.22
N GLU A 13 13.15 -4.09 1.53
CA GLU A 13 11.73 -3.76 1.52
C GLU A 13 11.30 -2.83 0.37
N GLN A 14 12.22 -2.42 -0.49
CA GLN A 14 11.91 -1.44 -1.55
C GLN A 14 10.81 -1.91 -2.50
N GLU A 15 10.93 -3.11 -3.02
CA GLU A 15 9.94 -3.63 -3.97
C GLU A 15 8.58 -3.88 -3.33
N PRO A 16 8.49 -4.58 -2.17
CA PRO A 16 7.21 -4.73 -1.49
C PRO A 16 6.56 -3.40 -1.13
N LEU A 17 7.35 -2.44 -0.68
CA LEU A 17 6.84 -1.11 -0.32
C LEU A 17 6.27 -0.40 -1.56
N ARG A 18 6.99 -0.42 -2.66
CA ARG A 18 6.54 0.19 -3.90
C ARG A 18 5.25 -0.46 -4.41
N ARG A 19 5.19 -1.79 -4.36
CA ARG A 19 4.01 -2.56 -4.76
C ARG A 19 2.79 -2.17 -3.93
N PHE A 20 2.97 -2.09 -2.61
CA PHE A 20 1.90 -1.70 -1.70
C PHE A 20 1.39 -0.29 -2.00
N LEU A 21 2.30 0.66 -2.14
CA LEU A 21 1.93 2.05 -2.43
C LEU A 21 1.30 2.20 -3.81
N LEU A 22 1.79 1.44 -4.79
CA LEU A 22 1.21 1.44 -6.13
C LEU A 22 -0.24 0.96 -6.11
N ALA A 23 -0.52 -0.09 -5.35
CA ALA A 23 -1.89 -0.59 -5.17
C ALA A 23 -2.78 0.45 -4.47
N LEU A 24 -2.27 1.12 -3.44
CA LEU A 24 -3.02 2.16 -2.74
C LEU A 24 -3.32 3.36 -3.66
N CYS A 25 -2.40 3.67 -4.55
CA CYS A 25 -2.51 4.83 -5.45
C CYS A 25 -3.21 4.51 -6.77
N GLY A 26 -3.86 3.37 -6.87
CA GLY A 26 -4.61 3.00 -8.07
C GLY A 26 -3.76 2.83 -9.31
N GLY A 27 -2.49 2.47 -9.15
CA GLY A 27 -1.55 2.29 -10.25
C GLY A 27 -0.79 3.54 -10.65
N ASN A 28 -0.98 4.65 -9.96
CA ASN A 28 -0.27 5.89 -10.25
C ASN A 28 1.16 5.83 -9.71
N ALA A 29 2.12 5.51 -10.57
CA ALA A 29 3.52 5.31 -10.17
C ALA A 29 4.16 6.59 -9.65
N ALA A 30 3.88 7.74 -10.25
CA ALA A 30 4.45 9.01 -9.83
C ALA A 30 4.03 9.34 -8.39
N LEU A 31 2.77 9.18 -8.07
CA LEU A 31 2.24 9.42 -6.73
C LEU A 31 2.80 8.39 -5.74
N ALA A 32 2.85 7.12 -6.11
CA ALA A 32 3.40 6.07 -5.26
C ALA A 32 4.87 6.34 -4.92
N ASP A 33 5.67 6.75 -5.89
CA ASP A 33 7.08 7.06 -5.70
C ASP A 33 7.26 8.30 -4.80
N ASP A 34 6.41 9.30 -4.95
CA ASP A 34 6.40 10.50 -4.09
C ASP A 34 6.15 10.12 -2.63
N ILE A 35 5.12 9.30 -2.40
CA ILE A 35 4.79 8.84 -1.05
C ILE A 35 5.90 7.97 -0.49
N ALA A 36 6.50 7.10 -1.32
CA ALA A 36 7.61 6.25 -0.89
C ALA A 36 8.80 7.09 -0.41
N GLN A 37 9.17 8.13 -1.14
CA GLN A 37 10.25 9.03 -0.74
C GLN A 37 9.95 9.70 0.59
N ASP A 38 8.73 10.22 0.75
CA ASP A 38 8.30 10.85 1.99
C ASP A 38 8.35 9.87 3.17
N ALA A 39 7.87 8.65 2.95
CA ALA A 39 7.90 7.59 3.95
C ALA A 39 9.33 7.23 4.36
N LEU A 40 10.24 7.13 3.40
CA LEU A 40 11.64 6.78 3.68
C LEU A 40 12.34 7.89 4.47
N VAL A 41 12.06 9.16 4.16
CA VAL A 41 12.59 10.30 4.93
C VAL A 41 12.08 10.24 6.38
N ARG A 42 10.77 10.05 6.56
CA ARG A 42 10.18 9.94 7.90
C ARG A 42 10.75 8.75 8.66
N ALA A 43 10.92 7.62 7.99
CA ALA A 43 11.51 6.42 8.60
C ALA A 43 12.94 6.67 9.04
N TYR A 44 13.73 7.34 8.21
CA TYR A 44 15.11 7.64 8.55
C TYR A 44 15.20 8.54 9.78
N VAL A 45 14.40 9.60 9.81
CA VAL A 45 14.35 10.52 10.95
C VAL A 45 13.92 9.80 12.22
N ALA A 46 12.97 8.87 12.12
CA ALA A 46 12.43 8.12 13.25
C ALA A 46 13.21 6.84 13.56
N SER A 47 14.28 6.54 12.82
CA SER A 47 14.98 5.25 12.92
C SER A 47 15.55 4.98 14.31
N GLY A 48 15.91 6.01 15.05
CA GLY A 48 16.37 5.88 16.43
C GLY A 48 15.30 5.39 17.40
N SER A 49 14.04 5.56 17.06
CA SER A 49 12.91 5.13 17.89
C SER A 49 12.44 3.72 17.58
N PHE A 50 12.96 3.07 16.55
CA PHE A 50 12.63 1.69 16.23
C PHE A 50 13.26 0.77 17.27
N LEU A 51 12.41 0.12 18.08
CA LEU A 51 12.82 -0.70 19.21
C LEU A 51 12.90 -2.19 18.89
N GLY A 52 12.59 -2.60 17.67
CA GLY A 52 12.60 -4.02 17.30
C GLY A 52 11.44 -4.82 17.88
N LEU A 53 10.39 -4.16 18.38
CA LEU A 53 9.22 -4.84 18.93
C LEU A 53 8.33 -5.46 17.83
N SER A 54 8.51 -5.02 16.61
CA SER A 54 7.88 -5.60 15.43
C SER A 54 8.93 -5.78 14.36
N LYS A 55 8.57 -6.47 13.27
CA LYS A 55 9.45 -6.54 12.10
C LYS A 55 9.68 -5.13 11.56
N PHE A 56 10.87 -4.89 11.02
CA PHE A 56 11.17 -3.62 10.39
C PHE A 56 10.17 -3.31 9.26
N SER A 57 9.80 -4.30 8.47
CA SER A 57 8.83 -4.13 7.40
C SER A 57 7.47 -3.65 7.91
N THR A 58 7.00 -4.19 9.01
CA THR A 58 5.74 -3.76 9.62
C THR A 58 5.80 -2.30 10.05
N TRP A 59 6.91 -1.92 10.69
CA TRP A 59 7.15 -0.55 11.13
C TRP A 59 7.23 0.41 9.94
N LEU A 60 7.97 0.03 8.91
CA LEU A 60 8.12 0.84 7.70
C LEU A 60 6.79 1.00 6.95
N PHE A 61 6.05 -0.08 6.79
CA PHE A 61 4.75 -0.05 6.09
C PHE A 61 3.73 0.80 6.84
N ARG A 62 3.77 0.80 8.17
CA ARG A 62 2.91 1.69 8.96
C ARG A 62 3.22 3.15 8.66
N ILE A 63 4.49 3.52 8.61
CA ILE A 63 4.91 4.87 8.26
C ILE A 63 4.43 5.23 6.85
N ALA A 64 4.61 4.31 5.90
CA ALA A 64 4.19 4.52 4.51
C ALA A 64 2.66 4.68 4.40
N TYR A 65 1.91 3.85 5.11
CA TYR A 65 0.46 3.95 5.12
C TYR A 65 0.00 5.30 5.68
N ASN A 66 0.61 5.76 6.76
CA ASN A 66 0.31 7.07 7.34
C ASN A 66 0.64 8.21 6.36
N CYS A 67 1.75 8.10 5.63
CA CYS A 67 2.09 9.06 4.57
C CYS A 67 1.03 9.08 3.48
N TYR A 68 0.58 7.91 3.07
CA TYR A 68 -0.48 7.80 2.06
C TYR A 68 -1.77 8.47 2.54
N ILE A 69 -2.18 8.22 3.77
CA ILE A 69 -3.37 8.84 4.35
C ILE A 69 -3.23 10.36 4.40
N ASP A 70 -2.05 10.86 4.78
CA ASP A 70 -1.78 12.31 4.80
C ASP A 70 -1.91 12.92 3.39
N HIS A 71 -1.39 12.25 2.38
CA HIS A 71 -1.52 12.70 0.99
C HIS A 71 -2.99 12.73 0.55
N CYS A 72 -3.76 11.71 0.87
CA CYS A 72 -5.18 11.66 0.54
C CYS A 72 -5.95 12.79 1.22
N ARG A 73 -5.63 13.09 2.47
CA ARG A 73 -6.28 14.16 3.21
C ARG A 73 -6.00 15.53 2.60
N LYS A 74 -4.79 15.77 2.16
CA LYS A 74 -4.39 17.04 1.55
C LYS A 74 -5.00 17.23 0.17
N ALA A 75 -5.16 16.16 -0.61
CA ALA A 75 -5.65 16.21 -1.98
C ALA A 75 -7.16 16.24 -2.08
N LYS A 76 -7.87 15.92 -1.01
CA LYS A 76 -9.30 15.62 -1.02
C LYS A 76 -10.22 16.69 -1.61
N PRO A 77 -10.00 18.02 -1.41
CA PRO A 77 -10.94 19.00 -1.95
C PRO A 77 -10.86 19.19 -3.46
N GLU A 78 -9.80 18.77 -4.10
CA GLU A 78 -9.53 19.06 -5.50
C GLU A 78 -9.46 17.81 -6.37
N GLN A 79 -9.84 16.67 -5.83
CA GLN A 79 -9.80 15.47 -6.62
C GLN A 79 -10.84 15.48 -7.70
N THR A 80 -10.39 15.86 -8.86
CA THR A 80 -11.04 15.44 -10.06
C THR A 80 -10.67 13.98 -10.27
N SER A 81 -11.67 13.15 -10.50
CA SER A 81 -11.43 11.80 -10.93
C SER A 81 -10.65 11.89 -12.23
N VAL A 82 -9.41 11.58 -12.18
CA VAL A 82 -8.59 11.63 -13.35
C VAL A 82 -8.61 10.25 -13.95
N ASP A 83 -9.08 10.16 -15.17
CA ASP A 83 -8.91 8.99 -16.00
C ASP A 83 -7.43 8.88 -16.38
N ASP A 84 -6.58 8.91 -15.39
CA ASP A 84 -5.18 8.90 -15.66
C ASP A 84 -4.72 7.56 -16.12
N ALA A 85 -3.83 7.62 -17.07
CA ALA A 85 -3.11 6.46 -17.51
C ALA A 85 -2.49 5.77 -16.32
N LEU A 86 -2.92 4.55 -16.06
CA LEU A 86 -2.31 3.73 -15.04
C LEU A 86 -0.89 3.41 -15.46
N ASP A 87 0.08 3.82 -14.63
CA ASP A 87 1.47 3.47 -14.84
C ASP A 87 1.69 2.06 -14.33
N LEU A 88 1.30 1.10 -15.13
CA LEU A 88 1.43 -0.30 -14.75
C LEU A 88 2.86 -0.78 -14.94
N PRO A 89 3.30 -1.78 -14.15
CA PRO A 89 4.56 -2.44 -14.42
C PRO A 89 4.57 -2.96 -15.85
N ALA A 90 5.73 -2.91 -16.49
CA ALA A 90 5.88 -3.44 -17.83
C ALA A 90 5.50 -4.91 -17.85
N VAL A 91 4.52 -5.27 -18.66
CA VAL A 91 4.03 -6.64 -18.80
C VAL A 91 4.17 -7.00 -20.26
N GLU A 92 4.73 -8.15 -20.53
CA GLU A 92 4.97 -8.61 -21.89
C GLU A 92 3.70 -9.00 -22.63
N SER A 93 2.66 -9.38 -21.89
CA SER A 93 1.41 -9.89 -22.44
C SER A 93 0.31 -8.83 -22.31
N SER A 94 -0.37 -8.53 -23.40
CA SER A 94 -1.50 -7.63 -23.39
C SER A 94 -2.63 -8.11 -22.49
N ASP A 95 -2.83 -9.42 -22.40
CA ASP A 95 -3.84 -10.01 -21.52
C ASP A 95 -3.48 -9.81 -20.05
N SER A 96 -2.21 -9.97 -19.71
CA SER A 96 -1.73 -9.73 -18.34
C SER A 96 -1.86 -8.25 -17.98
N ALA A 97 -1.49 -7.35 -18.89
CA ALA A 97 -1.63 -5.91 -18.68
C ALA A 97 -3.08 -5.54 -18.45
N PHE A 98 -4.00 -6.10 -19.24
CA PHE A 98 -5.43 -5.85 -19.11
C PHE A 98 -5.96 -6.33 -17.74
N ARG A 99 -5.53 -7.52 -17.29
CA ARG A 99 -5.92 -8.07 -16.00
C ARG A 99 -5.42 -7.21 -14.84
N TYR A 100 -4.17 -6.76 -14.90
CA TYR A 100 -3.61 -5.86 -13.88
C TYR A 100 -4.37 -4.55 -13.85
N GLN A 101 -4.70 -4.01 -15.01
CA GLN A 101 -5.46 -2.77 -15.13
C GLN A 101 -6.83 -2.91 -14.49
N GLN A 102 -7.53 -4.00 -14.78
CA GLN A 102 -8.85 -4.27 -14.18
C GLN A 102 -8.74 -4.41 -12.67
N LEU A 103 -7.71 -5.11 -12.20
CA LEU A 103 -7.51 -5.31 -10.77
C LEU A 103 -7.27 -3.99 -10.04
N TYR A 104 -6.38 -3.15 -10.55
CA TYR A 104 -6.11 -1.85 -9.93
C TYR A 104 -7.36 -0.95 -9.94
N ARG A 105 -8.12 -0.96 -11.01
CA ARG A 105 -9.37 -0.19 -11.09
C ARG A 105 -10.40 -0.68 -10.10
N ALA A 106 -10.53 -2.00 -9.98
CA ALA A 106 -11.47 -2.59 -9.03
C ALA A 106 -11.06 -2.27 -7.60
N MET A 107 -9.77 -2.39 -7.30
CA MET A 107 -9.26 -2.07 -5.97
C MET A 107 -9.43 -0.60 -5.63
N ASP A 108 -9.29 0.28 -6.62
CA ASP A 108 -9.43 1.72 -6.41
C ASP A 108 -10.85 2.13 -6.04
N ARG A 109 -11.83 1.30 -6.34
CA ARG A 109 -13.22 1.50 -5.95
C ARG A 109 -13.52 1.07 -4.51
N LEU A 110 -12.59 0.35 -3.89
CA LEU A 110 -12.78 -0.10 -2.51
C LEU A 110 -12.57 1.06 -1.53
N PRO A 111 -13.27 1.06 -0.40
CA PRO A 111 -12.90 1.95 0.71
C PRO A 111 -11.44 1.75 1.09
N GLU A 112 -10.81 2.80 1.58
CA GLU A 112 -9.37 2.84 1.84
C GLU A 112 -8.87 1.68 2.69
N LYS A 113 -9.57 1.36 3.77
CA LYS A 113 -9.14 0.29 4.67
C LYS A 113 -9.29 -1.09 4.05
N GLU A 114 -10.30 -1.29 3.23
CA GLU A 114 -10.48 -2.55 2.49
C GLU A 114 -9.37 -2.73 1.47
N LYS A 115 -9.09 -1.68 0.70
CA LYS A 115 -8.02 -1.70 -0.29
C LYS A 115 -6.68 -2.00 0.35
N ALA A 116 -6.35 -1.33 1.45
CA ALA A 116 -5.10 -1.54 2.17
C ALA A 116 -5.00 -2.96 2.74
N ALA A 117 -6.07 -3.44 3.37
CA ALA A 117 -6.08 -4.79 3.95
C ALA A 117 -5.93 -5.86 2.87
N ILE A 118 -6.66 -5.74 1.78
CA ILE A 118 -6.58 -6.68 0.64
C ILE A 118 -5.16 -6.69 0.07
N SER A 119 -4.56 -5.52 -0.15
CA SER A 119 -3.20 -5.41 -0.68
C SER A 119 -2.18 -6.10 0.21
N LEU A 120 -2.26 -5.85 1.50
CA LEU A 120 -1.30 -6.42 2.45
C LEU A 120 -1.47 -7.92 2.59
N PHE A 121 -2.69 -8.41 2.60
CA PHE A 121 -2.95 -9.83 2.79
C PHE A 121 -2.60 -10.66 1.55
N TYR A 122 -3.08 -10.24 0.39
CA TYR A 122 -2.96 -11.04 -0.84
C TYR A 122 -1.70 -10.75 -1.64
N PHE A 123 -1.22 -9.51 -1.65
CA PHE A 123 -0.05 -9.16 -2.45
C PHE A 123 1.25 -9.19 -1.64
N GLU A 124 1.18 -8.82 -0.36
CA GLU A 124 2.38 -8.74 0.48
C GLU A 124 2.48 -9.86 1.50
N ASP A 125 1.52 -10.78 1.48
CA ASP A 125 1.52 -11.99 2.32
C ASP A 125 1.68 -11.67 3.82
N ARG A 126 1.03 -10.60 4.26
CA ARG A 126 1.07 -10.21 5.67
C ARG A 126 -0.01 -10.92 6.47
N SER A 127 0.32 -11.25 7.71
CA SER A 127 -0.65 -11.83 8.64
C SER A 127 -1.67 -10.79 9.08
N ILE A 128 -2.81 -11.26 9.58
CA ILE A 128 -3.83 -10.36 10.13
C ILE A 128 -3.25 -9.51 11.25
N LYS A 129 -2.40 -10.10 12.09
CA LYS A 129 -1.74 -9.37 13.18
C LYS A 129 -0.84 -8.25 12.64
N GLU A 130 -0.06 -8.53 11.59
CA GLU A 130 0.79 -7.53 10.96
C GLU A 130 -0.03 -6.42 10.31
N ILE A 131 -1.10 -6.79 9.61
CA ILE A 131 -2.01 -5.81 8.98
C ILE A 131 -2.63 -4.89 10.02
N ALA A 132 -3.07 -5.46 11.15
CA ALA A 132 -3.62 -4.68 12.25
C ALA A 132 -2.62 -3.63 12.75
N ALA A 133 -1.35 -4.04 12.88
CA ALA A 133 -0.28 -3.12 13.29
C ALA A 133 -0.01 -2.04 12.25
N ILE A 134 -0.01 -2.41 10.97
CA ILE A 134 0.25 -1.47 9.86
C ILE A 134 -0.88 -0.44 9.75
N LEU A 135 -2.13 -0.89 9.80
CA LEU A 135 -3.29 0.00 9.63
C LEU A 135 -3.71 0.69 10.93
N GLY A 136 -3.18 0.24 12.07
CA GLY A 136 -3.55 0.81 13.37
C GLY A 136 -4.98 0.50 13.78
N ILE A 137 -5.48 -0.70 13.49
CA ILE A 137 -6.84 -1.13 13.79
C ILE A 137 -6.81 -2.51 14.44
N PRO A 138 -7.89 -2.90 15.16
CA PRO A 138 -7.96 -4.24 15.77
C PRO A 138 -7.97 -5.35 14.72
N GLN A 139 -7.51 -6.53 15.12
CA GLN A 139 -7.48 -7.70 14.24
C GLN A 139 -8.88 -8.09 13.74
N GLY A 140 -9.89 -8.00 14.59
CA GLY A 140 -11.27 -8.27 14.19
C GLY A 140 -11.74 -7.32 13.09
N THR A 141 -11.33 -6.07 13.15
CA THR A 141 -11.63 -5.08 12.12
C THR A 141 -10.91 -5.40 10.80
N VAL A 142 -9.67 -5.90 10.87
CA VAL A 142 -8.96 -6.38 9.68
C VAL A 142 -9.74 -7.50 9.00
N LYS A 143 -10.21 -8.49 9.77
CA LYS A 143 -11.01 -9.60 9.24
C LYS A 143 -12.27 -9.09 8.56
N TYR A 144 -12.94 -8.10 9.16
CA TYR A 144 -14.12 -7.48 8.58
C TYR A 144 -13.79 -6.82 7.24
N HIS A 145 -12.72 -6.02 7.18
CA HIS A 145 -12.33 -5.34 5.95
C HIS A 145 -11.90 -6.32 4.86
N LEU A 146 -11.26 -7.42 5.22
CA LEU A 146 -10.92 -8.46 4.25
C LEU A 146 -12.16 -9.11 3.67
N SER A 147 -13.13 -9.44 4.53
CA SER A 147 -14.39 -10.04 4.10
C SER A 147 -15.18 -9.10 3.18
N MET A 148 -15.35 -7.87 3.61
CA MET A 148 -16.08 -6.87 2.82
C MET A 148 -15.34 -6.52 1.53
N GLY A 149 -14.01 -6.41 1.61
CA GLY A 149 -13.18 -6.15 0.44
C GLY A 149 -13.31 -7.22 -0.62
N ARG A 150 -13.33 -8.50 -0.22
CA ARG A 150 -13.53 -9.61 -1.16
C ARG A 150 -14.91 -9.52 -1.83
N THR A 151 -15.93 -9.20 -1.06
CA THR A 151 -17.29 -9.06 -1.58
C THR A 151 -17.37 -7.92 -2.60
N HIS A 152 -16.80 -6.77 -2.26
CA HIS A 152 -16.81 -5.60 -3.16
C HIS A 152 -15.99 -5.86 -4.42
N LEU A 153 -14.84 -6.52 -4.30
CA LEU A 153 -14.02 -6.87 -5.47
C LEU A 153 -14.79 -7.74 -6.46
N LYS A 154 -15.52 -8.73 -5.97
CA LYS A 154 -16.32 -9.59 -6.83
C LYS A 154 -17.38 -8.82 -7.59
N GLN A 155 -17.89 -7.74 -7.01
CA GLN A 155 -18.87 -6.87 -7.67
C GLN A 155 -18.25 -6.00 -8.76
N HIS A 156 -16.96 -5.64 -8.60
CA HIS A 156 -16.26 -4.73 -9.50
C HIS A 156 -15.46 -5.44 -10.59
N ILE A 157 -15.17 -6.70 -10.40
CA ILE A 157 -14.47 -7.51 -11.40
C ILE A 157 -15.48 -8.42 -12.07
N GLN A 158 -15.64 -8.23 -13.37
CA GLN A 158 -16.43 -9.15 -14.19
C GLN A 158 -15.52 -10.29 -14.63
N LEU A 159 -15.79 -11.43 -14.10
CA LEU A 159 -15.09 -12.65 -14.48
C LEU A 159 -15.78 -13.32 -15.64
#